data_d087230b8a2839b09f76612344c8d9f6
#
_entry.id   d087230b8a2839b09f76612344c8d9f6
#
_cell.length_a   1.000
_cell.length_b   1.000
_cell.length_c   1.000
_cell.angle_alpha   90.00
_cell.angle_beta   90.00
_cell.angle_gamma   90.00
#
_symmetry.space_group_name_H-M   'P 1'
#
loop_
_entity.id
_entity.type
_entity.pdbx_description
1 polymer ?
#
loop_
_entity_poly.entity_id
_entity_poly.type
_entity_poly.pdbx_seq_one_letter_code
_entity_poly.pdbx_strand_id
1 'polypeptide(L)'
;MKKLVLSTALLVLGVATLATPAKAAKKATKFSLKPSTTAVTRKSVRVSVVVKKKAKIKEIRYRAGKVTKKANKYWKRAKSITKKKTFSAPYNGWYSVRLKNKAGKYTVRNIQVQCIDKTAPSVKTDYSVANKVGTVSVSAWDNNGISYIGY
;
A
#
# COMPACT_ATOMS: atom_id res chain seq x y z
N MET A 1 46.37 43.84 70.04
CA MET A 1 45.20 43.79 69.09
C MET A 1 45.50 42.69 68.09
N LYS A 2 44.84 41.54 68.20
CA LYS A 2 44.94 40.38 67.28
C LYS A 2 43.84 40.47 66.22
N LYS A 3 44.24 40.62 64.94
CA LYS A 3 43.26 40.60 63.80
C LYS A 3 42.95 39.14 63.50
N LEU A 4 41.64 38.79 63.57
CA LEU A 4 41.09 37.51 63.18
C LEU A 4 40.81 37.58 61.67
N VAL A 5 41.44 36.74 60.85
CA VAL A 5 41.19 36.61 59.42
C VAL A 5 40.20 35.45 59.23
N LEU A 6 38.96 35.78 58.83
CA LEU A 6 37.91 34.79 58.51
C LEU A 6 38.12 34.36 57.08
N SER A 7 38.51 33.10 56.84
CA SER A 7 38.63 32.49 55.54
C SER A 7 37.27 31.84 55.17
N THR A 8 36.56 32.43 54.20
CA THR A 8 35.36 31.87 53.65
C THR A 8 35.68 30.82 52.55
N ALA A 9 35.57 29.56 52.92
CA ALA A 9 35.64 28.46 51.92
C ALA A 9 34.36 28.41 51.08
N LEU A 10 34.47 28.72 49.77
CA LEU A 10 33.39 28.62 48.79
C LEU A 10 33.25 27.16 48.37
N LEU A 11 32.21 26.48 48.86
CA LEU A 11 31.84 25.11 48.48
C LEU A 11 31.14 25.15 47.12
N VAL A 12 31.83 24.84 46.01
CA VAL A 12 31.25 24.67 44.69
C VAL A 12 30.56 23.29 44.61
N LEU A 13 29.23 23.25 44.76
CA LEU A 13 28.45 22.06 44.50
C LEU A 13 28.37 21.85 42.97
N GLY A 14 29.20 20.92 42.47
CA GLY A 14 29.14 20.46 41.10
C GLY A 14 27.83 19.66 40.83
N VAL A 15 26.86 20.27 40.18
CA VAL A 15 25.67 19.54 39.68
C VAL A 15 26.08 18.68 38.51
N ALA A 16 26.34 17.39 38.76
CA ALA A 16 26.52 16.39 37.69
C ALA A 16 25.19 16.17 37.00
N THR A 17 25.00 16.81 35.86
CA THR A 17 23.87 16.52 34.96
C THR A 17 24.05 15.13 34.38
N LEU A 18 23.37 14.14 34.93
CA LEU A 18 23.24 12.81 34.35
C LEU A 18 22.57 12.94 32.99
N ALA A 19 23.35 13.01 31.91
CA ALA A 19 22.83 12.94 30.54
C ALA A 19 22.18 11.58 30.35
N THR A 20 20.82 11.54 30.43
CA THR A 20 20.07 10.33 30.07
C THR A 20 20.38 9.97 28.63
N PRO A 21 20.85 8.72 28.35
CA PRO A 21 21.19 8.32 26.99
C PRO A 21 19.94 8.48 26.10
N ALA A 22 20.06 9.30 25.05
CA ALA A 22 19.00 9.54 24.09
C ALA A 22 18.55 8.21 23.49
N LYS A 23 17.34 7.75 23.86
CA LYS A 23 16.76 6.48 23.40
C LYS A 23 16.66 6.53 21.88
N ALA A 24 17.49 5.75 21.17
CA ALA A 24 17.57 5.73 19.72
C ALA A 24 16.16 5.67 19.09
N ALA A 25 15.83 6.64 18.25
CA ALA A 25 14.51 6.77 17.64
C ALA A 25 14.17 5.51 16.84
N LYS A 26 13.17 4.74 17.29
CA LYS A 26 12.75 3.50 16.64
C LYS A 26 12.23 3.80 15.23
N LYS A 27 12.89 3.27 14.20
CA LYS A 27 12.57 3.49 12.77
C LYS A 27 11.23 2.89 12.38
N ALA A 28 10.55 3.52 11.42
CA ALA A 28 9.35 2.96 10.78
C ALA A 28 9.70 1.71 9.96
N THR A 29 8.82 0.71 9.96
CA THR A 29 9.03 -0.54 9.23
C THR A 29 8.77 -0.33 7.74
N LYS A 30 9.76 -0.62 6.89
CA LYS A 30 9.61 -0.61 5.42
C LYS A 30 8.87 -1.89 4.98
N PHE A 31 8.02 -1.76 3.96
CA PHE A 31 7.34 -2.87 3.30
C PHE A 31 7.08 -2.54 1.83
N SER A 32 6.76 -3.55 1.00
CA SER A 32 6.32 -3.39 -0.39
C SER A 32 4.96 -4.05 -0.60
N LEU A 33 4.31 -3.70 -1.71
CA LEU A 33 3.06 -4.28 -2.17
C LEU A 33 3.35 -5.04 -3.47
N LYS A 34 2.92 -6.31 -3.53
CA LYS A 34 3.13 -7.17 -4.69
C LYS A 34 1.79 -7.70 -5.18
N PRO A 35 1.34 -7.33 -6.40
CA PRO A 35 0.13 -7.91 -6.99
C PRO A 35 0.41 -9.36 -7.43
N SER A 36 -0.62 -10.19 -7.48
CA SER A 36 -0.52 -11.59 -7.95
C SER A 36 -0.30 -11.69 -9.45
N THR A 37 -0.75 -10.68 -10.20
CA THR A 37 -0.56 -10.55 -11.64
C THR A 37 -0.55 -9.09 -12.06
N THR A 38 0.10 -8.78 -13.15
CA THR A 38 0.02 -7.53 -13.91
C THR A 38 -0.58 -7.74 -15.30
N ALA A 39 -0.77 -9.01 -15.69
CA ALA A 39 -1.45 -9.37 -16.92
C ALA A 39 -2.96 -9.12 -16.81
N VAL A 40 -3.61 -8.80 -17.94
CA VAL A 40 -5.05 -8.58 -18.02
C VAL A 40 -5.81 -9.79 -17.47
N THR A 41 -6.82 -9.55 -16.65
CA THR A 41 -7.61 -10.60 -15.99
C THR A 41 -9.03 -10.13 -15.71
N ARG A 42 -9.99 -11.02 -15.82
CA ARG A 42 -11.39 -10.81 -15.36
C ARG A 42 -11.54 -10.97 -13.84
N LYS A 43 -10.57 -11.60 -13.18
CA LYS A 43 -10.60 -11.90 -11.74
C LYS A 43 -10.05 -10.74 -10.91
N SER A 44 -10.46 -10.70 -9.66
CA SER A 44 -9.85 -9.78 -8.68
C SER A 44 -8.36 -10.06 -8.51
N VAL A 45 -7.56 -9.02 -8.42
CA VAL A 45 -6.11 -9.13 -8.19
C VAL A 45 -5.83 -9.21 -6.70
N ARG A 46 -5.15 -10.28 -6.26
CA ARG A 46 -4.66 -10.39 -4.88
C ARG A 46 -3.40 -9.54 -4.73
N VAL A 47 -3.36 -8.70 -3.70
CA VAL A 47 -2.18 -7.90 -3.36
C VAL A 47 -1.60 -8.38 -2.04
N SER A 48 -0.31 -8.73 -2.04
CA SER A 48 0.44 -9.18 -0.87
C SER A 48 1.26 -8.04 -0.26
N VAL A 49 1.25 -7.96 1.07
CA VAL A 49 2.08 -7.02 1.85
C VAL A 49 3.36 -7.74 2.26
N VAL A 50 4.46 -7.42 1.58
CA VAL A 50 5.76 -8.04 1.81
C VAL A 50 6.55 -7.23 2.84
N VAL A 51 6.87 -7.85 3.97
CA VAL A 51 7.66 -7.26 5.06
C VAL A 51 8.85 -8.14 5.39
N LYS A 52 9.95 -7.55 5.88
CA LYS A 52 11.12 -8.34 6.34
C LYS A 52 10.71 -9.29 7.46
N LYS A 53 11.23 -10.54 7.46
CA LYS A 53 10.90 -11.61 8.44
C LYS A 53 10.97 -11.16 9.91
N LYS A 54 11.95 -10.34 10.29
CA LYS A 54 12.14 -9.83 11.66
C LYS A 54 11.32 -8.59 12.02
N ALA A 55 10.41 -8.12 11.15
CA ALA A 55 9.63 -6.91 11.40
C ALA A 55 8.57 -7.13 12.49
N LYS A 56 8.66 -6.35 13.58
CA LYS A 56 7.70 -6.37 14.69
C LYS A 56 6.46 -5.54 14.32
N ILE A 57 5.45 -6.18 13.71
CA ILE A 57 4.21 -5.55 13.24
C ILE A 57 3.17 -5.55 14.37
N LYS A 58 2.45 -4.43 14.54
CA LYS A 58 1.28 -4.30 15.41
C LYS A 58 -0.01 -4.39 14.61
N GLU A 59 -0.09 -3.69 13.46
CA GLU A 59 -1.30 -3.60 12.67
C GLU A 59 -0.98 -3.36 11.19
N ILE A 60 -1.78 -3.97 10.31
CA ILE A 60 -1.81 -3.66 8.88
C ILE A 60 -3.27 -3.41 8.50
N ARG A 61 -3.54 -2.25 7.88
CA ARG A 61 -4.85 -1.90 7.32
C ARG A 61 -4.74 -1.54 5.85
N TYR A 62 -5.79 -1.86 5.08
CA TYR A 62 -5.90 -1.42 3.69
C TYR A 62 -7.24 -0.76 3.42
N ARG A 63 -7.29 0.05 2.36
CA ARG A 63 -8.51 0.63 1.82
C ARG A 63 -8.37 0.93 0.32
N ALA A 64 -9.48 1.02 -0.39
CA ALA A 64 -9.53 1.58 -1.73
C ALA A 64 -9.27 3.10 -1.68
N GLY A 65 -8.71 3.63 -2.77
CA GLY A 65 -8.32 5.03 -2.94
C GLY A 65 -6.88 5.32 -2.52
N LYS A 66 -6.31 6.41 -3.08
CA LYS A 66 -4.93 6.86 -2.81
C LYS A 66 -4.89 7.70 -1.52
N VAL A 67 -4.25 7.18 -0.50
CA VAL A 67 -4.05 7.87 0.79
C VAL A 67 -2.56 7.88 1.13
N THR A 68 -1.99 9.06 1.33
CA THR A 68 -0.58 9.24 1.72
C THR A 68 -0.44 9.58 3.20
N LYS A 69 -1.49 10.12 3.80
CA LYS A 69 -1.49 10.58 5.19
C LYS A 69 -1.59 9.43 6.19
N LYS A 70 -0.82 9.52 7.30
CA LYS A 70 -0.70 8.47 8.33
C LYS A 70 -1.74 8.56 9.43
N ALA A 71 -2.35 9.74 9.65
CA ALA A 71 -3.28 10.00 10.76
C ALA A 71 -4.52 9.11 10.72
N ASN A 72 -5.01 8.70 11.89
CA ASN A 72 -6.11 7.75 12.04
C ASN A 72 -7.41 8.19 11.34
N LYS A 73 -7.68 9.50 11.28
CA LYS A 73 -8.91 10.03 10.63
C LYS A 73 -9.06 9.57 9.16
N TYR A 74 -7.96 9.38 8.42
CA TYR A 74 -7.98 8.91 7.03
C TYR A 74 -8.14 7.38 6.90
N TRP A 75 -8.07 6.64 8.01
CA TRP A 75 -8.06 5.17 8.05
C TRP A 75 -9.23 4.56 8.82
N LYS A 76 -10.24 5.36 9.21
CA LYS A 76 -11.43 4.90 9.96
C LYS A 76 -12.14 3.74 9.25
N ARG A 77 -12.33 3.82 7.92
CA ARG A 77 -13.00 2.80 7.09
C ARG A 77 -12.04 1.73 6.53
N ALA A 78 -10.78 1.71 6.94
CA ALA A 78 -9.80 0.75 6.43
C ALA A 78 -9.98 -0.63 7.10
N LYS A 79 -9.96 -1.69 6.29
CA LYS A 79 -10.09 -3.07 6.75
C LYS A 79 -8.76 -3.60 7.28
N SER A 80 -8.79 -4.37 8.38
CA SER A 80 -7.59 -5.00 8.95
C SER A 80 -7.21 -6.25 8.16
N ILE A 81 -5.92 -6.36 7.82
CA ILE A 81 -5.31 -7.53 7.16
C ILE A 81 -4.07 -8.01 7.90
N THR A 82 -3.95 -7.70 9.18
CA THR A 82 -2.75 -7.98 9.98
C THR A 82 -2.36 -9.46 9.99
N LYS A 83 -3.35 -10.36 10.09
CA LYS A 83 -3.13 -11.81 10.08
C LYS A 83 -2.78 -12.31 8.66
N LYS A 84 -3.61 -12.00 7.67
CA LYS A 84 -3.48 -12.51 6.28
C LYS A 84 -2.36 -11.85 5.47
N LYS A 85 -2.07 -10.57 5.73
CA LYS A 85 -1.11 -9.73 4.98
C LYS A 85 -1.40 -9.67 3.48
N THR A 86 -2.63 -9.94 3.10
CA THR A 86 -3.12 -9.89 1.71
C THR A 86 -4.51 -9.29 1.67
N PHE A 87 -4.88 -8.69 0.54
CA PHE A 87 -6.24 -8.27 0.23
C PHE A 87 -6.54 -8.50 -1.24
N SER A 88 -7.83 -8.52 -1.60
CA SER A 88 -8.31 -8.60 -2.98
C SER A 88 -8.68 -7.22 -3.47
N ALA A 89 -8.19 -6.85 -4.65
CA ALA A 89 -8.57 -5.66 -5.40
C ALA A 89 -9.61 -6.10 -6.46
N PRO A 90 -10.90 -5.82 -6.28
CA PRO A 90 -11.95 -6.29 -7.20
C PRO A 90 -12.10 -5.42 -8.45
N TYR A 91 -11.53 -4.22 -8.47
CA TYR A 91 -11.60 -3.25 -9.56
C TYR A 91 -10.27 -2.57 -9.78
N ASN A 92 -10.09 -1.98 -10.96
CA ASN A 92 -8.98 -1.08 -11.24
C ASN A 92 -9.04 0.15 -10.32
N GLY A 93 -7.86 0.71 -10.00
CA GLY A 93 -7.77 1.90 -9.17
C GLY A 93 -6.64 1.83 -8.15
N TRP A 94 -6.60 2.85 -7.29
CA TRP A 94 -5.62 2.95 -6.22
C TRP A 94 -6.06 2.21 -4.96
N TYR A 95 -5.11 1.54 -4.35
CA TYR A 95 -5.25 0.90 -3.03
C TYR A 95 -4.12 1.35 -2.13
N SER A 96 -4.47 1.68 -0.90
CA SER A 96 -3.52 2.15 0.10
C SER A 96 -3.41 1.17 1.26
N VAL A 97 -2.19 0.93 1.72
CA VAL A 97 -1.88 0.10 2.87
C VAL A 97 -1.11 0.91 3.90
N ARG A 98 -1.57 0.87 5.15
CA ARG A 98 -0.88 1.44 6.31
C ARG A 98 -0.43 0.33 7.24
N LEU A 99 0.85 0.33 7.58
CA LEU A 99 1.46 -0.55 8.56
C LEU A 99 1.82 0.24 9.81
N LYS A 100 1.43 -0.26 10.99
CA LYS A 100 1.88 0.19 12.30
C LYS A 100 2.81 -0.86 12.90
N ASN A 101 4.02 -0.48 13.30
CA ASN A 101 4.92 -1.39 13.99
C ASN A 101 4.67 -1.40 15.52
N LYS A 102 5.28 -2.35 16.25
CA LYS A 102 5.16 -2.41 17.72
C LYS A 102 5.70 -1.16 18.43
N ALA A 103 6.58 -0.38 17.78
CA ALA A 103 7.07 0.90 18.28
C ALA A 103 6.11 2.09 18.00
N GLY A 104 4.90 1.83 17.51
CA GLY A 104 3.88 2.85 17.23
C GLY A 104 4.09 3.65 15.94
N LYS A 105 5.17 3.42 15.18
CA LYS A 105 5.46 4.18 13.93
C LYS A 105 4.66 3.64 12.76
N TYR A 106 4.18 4.57 11.91
CA TYR A 106 3.37 4.26 10.73
C TYR A 106 4.16 4.40 9.43
N THR A 107 3.92 3.49 8.51
CA THR A 107 4.34 3.57 7.09
C THR A 107 3.11 3.39 6.21
N VAL A 108 3.01 4.18 5.14
CA VAL A 108 1.96 4.06 4.12
C VAL A 108 2.61 3.76 2.77
N ARG A 109 1.99 2.86 2.01
CA ARG A 109 2.33 2.54 0.62
C ARG A 109 1.05 2.45 -0.20
N ASN A 110 1.15 2.85 -1.45
CA ASN A 110 0.07 2.80 -2.41
C ASN A 110 0.45 1.90 -3.58
N ILE A 111 -0.55 1.24 -4.16
CA ILE A 111 -0.43 0.48 -5.40
C ILE A 111 -1.60 0.85 -6.30
N GLN A 112 -1.35 0.97 -7.59
CA GLN A 112 -2.38 1.09 -8.62
C GLN A 112 -2.55 -0.26 -9.28
N VAL A 113 -3.79 -0.73 -9.38
CA VAL A 113 -4.20 -1.92 -10.14
C VAL A 113 -4.88 -1.44 -11.40
N GLN A 114 -4.47 -1.93 -12.56
CA GLN A 114 -4.97 -1.47 -13.87
C GLN A 114 -5.23 -2.63 -14.85
N CYS A 115 -5.04 -3.87 -14.39
CA CYS A 115 -5.10 -5.05 -15.23
C CYS A 115 -6.41 -5.83 -15.11
N ILE A 116 -7.45 -5.27 -14.46
CA ILE A 116 -8.74 -5.94 -14.34
C ILE A 116 -9.64 -5.45 -15.47
N ASP A 117 -10.02 -6.38 -16.34
CA ASP A 117 -11.00 -6.15 -17.38
C ASP A 117 -12.15 -7.13 -17.23
N LYS A 118 -13.36 -6.58 -17.07
CA LYS A 118 -14.60 -7.33 -16.92
C LYS A 118 -15.54 -7.12 -18.10
N THR A 119 -15.13 -6.32 -19.07
CA THR A 119 -15.89 -6.04 -20.27
C THR A 119 -15.86 -7.28 -21.18
N ALA A 120 -16.97 -7.66 -21.73
CA ALA A 120 -17.04 -8.68 -22.76
C ALA A 120 -16.75 -8.03 -24.12
N PRO A 121 -16.09 -8.73 -25.05
CA PRO A 121 -16.01 -8.27 -26.44
C PRO A 121 -17.40 -8.02 -27.03
N SER A 122 -17.53 -6.99 -27.86
CA SER A 122 -18.69 -6.80 -28.71
C SER A 122 -18.46 -7.45 -30.07
N VAL A 123 -19.48 -8.13 -30.57
CA VAL A 123 -19.42 -8.80 -31.88
C VAL A 123 -20.61 -8.32 -32.70
N LYS A 124 -20.36 -7.93 -33.94
CA LYS A 124 -21.39 -7.59 -34.95
C LYS A 124 -21.23 -8.53 -36.13
N THR A 125 -22.35 -9.11 -36.57
CA THR A 125 -22.41 -9.94 -37.76
C THR A 125 -23.37 -9.29 -38.77
N ASP A 126 -22.94 -9.15 -40.00
CA ASP A 126 -23.74 -8.70 -41.12
C ASP A 126 -23.81 -9.82 -42.19
N TYR A 127 -24.98 -10.00 -42.78
CA TYR A 127 -25.21 -10.99 -43.85
C TYR A 127 -25.69 -10.29 -45.10
N SER A 128 -25.13 -10.69 -46.24
CA SER A 128 -25.55 -10.21 -47.54
C SER A 128 -25.56 -11.33 -48.59
N VAL A 129 -26.44 -11.25 -49.59
CA VAL A 129 -26.46 -12.17 -50.73
C VAL A 129 -26.37 -11.35 -52.02
N ALA A 130 -25.37 -11.65 -52.84
CA ALA A 130 -25.25 -11.08 -54.19
C ALA A 130 -24.81 -12.19 -55.17
N ASN A 131 -25.42 -12.22 -56.34
CA ASN A 131 -25.10 -13.20 -57.39
C ASN A 131 -25.12 -14.67 -56.93
N LYS A 132 -26.11 -15.03 -56.09
CA LYS A 132 -26.24 -16.37 -55.47
C LYS A 132 -25.13 -16.72 -54.47
N VAL A 133 -24.27 -15.76 -54.10
CA VAL A 133 -23.24 -15.94 -53.10
C VAL A 133 -23.66 -15.24 -51.79
N GLY A 134 -23.72 -16.00 -50.71
CA GLY A 134 -23.94 -15.48 -49.37
C GLY A 134 -22.61 -15.06 -48.73
N THR A 135 -22.55 -13.83 -48.23
CA THR A 135 -21.38 -13.31 -47.50
C THR A 135 -21.78 -13.00 -46.07
N VAL A 136 -20.98 -13.50 -45.10
CA VAL A 136 -21.10 -13.19 -43.68
C VAL A 136 -19.88 -12.37 -43.28
N SER A 137 -20.12 -11.15 -42.82
CA SER A 137 -19.08 -10.29 -42.25
C SER A 137 -19.15 -10.29 -40.73
N VAL A 138 -18.05 -10.55 -40.06
CA VAL A 138 -17.96 -10.54 -38.60
C VAL A 138 -16.99 -9.45 -38.17
N SER A 139 -17.47 -8.52 -37.35
CA SER A 139 -16.64 -7.48 -36.70
C SER A 139 -16.64 -7.69 -35.20
N ALA A 140 -15.49 -7.68 -34.58
CA ALA A 140 -15.37 -7.79 -33.14
C ALA A 140 -14.50 -6.65 -32.57
N TRP A 141 -14.86 -6.15 -31.41
CA TRP A 141 -14.14 -5.10 -30.72
C TRP A 141 -14.04 -5.39 -29.20
N ASP A 142 -12.89 -5.12 -28.61
CA ASP A 142 -12.62 -5.19 -27.19
C ASP A 142 -11.55 -4.14 -26.83
N ASN A 143 -11.65 -3.55 -25.65
CA ASN A 143 -10.71 -2.53 -25.16
C ASN A 143 -9.30 -3.06 -24.89
N ASN A 144 -9.11 -4.38 -24.81
CA ASN A 144 -7.82 -5.06 -24.69
C ASN A 144 -7.39 -5.80 -25.97
N GLY A 145 -8.11 -5.57 -27.08
CA GLY A 145 -7.87 -6.23 -28.36
C GLY A 145 -8.51 -7.62 -28.45
N ILE A 146 -8.68 -8.09 -29.69
CA ILE A 146 -9.18 -9.43 -30.02
C ILE A 146 -8.01 -10.27 -30.48
N SER A 147 -7.76 -11.39 -29.84
CA SER A 147 -6.70 -12.33 -30.21
C SER A 147 -7.15 -13.41 -31.18
N TYR A 148 -8.47 -13.72 -31.24
CA TYR A 148 -9.02 -14.77 -32.10
C TYR A 148 -10.52 -14.59 -32.32
N ILE A 149 -10.98 -14.84 -33.55
CA ILE A 149 -12.39 -14.99 -33.94
C ILE A 149 -12.51 -16.37 -34.59
N GLY A 150 -13.33 -17.24 -33.99
CA GLY A 150 -13.62 -18.57 -34.52
C GLY A 150 -14.98 -18.63 -35.22
N TYR A 151 -15.13 -19.51 -36.17
CA TYR A 151 -16.38 -19.87 -36.86
C TYR A 151 -16.54 -21.38 -36.91
#